data_dd8da3e95ba3af60dd05118beda291e7
#
_entry.id   dd8da3e95ba3af60dd05118beda291e7
#
_cell.length_a   1.000
_cell.length_b   1.000
_cell.length_c   1.000
_cell.angle_alpha   90.00
_cell.angle_beta   90.00
_cell.angle_gamma   90.00
#
_symmetry.space_group_name_H-M   'P 1'
#
loop_
_entity.id
_entity.type
_entity.pdbx_description
1 polymer ?
#
loop_
_entity_poly.entity_id
_entity_poly.type
_entity_poly.pdbx_seq_one_letter_code
_entity_poly.pdbx_strand_id
1 'polypeptide(L)'
;MQVVDTWDAGVCKALIDQLWSLRASMLENEANLAAWLGSVDPGYKASARNLAHYLALRRSDRRPLQEQLARIGLSSLGRAESHVLANLDKVLGILHRLTGQTWQPHSEEEPAGIQSSQKLLERHTSDLLGTPPAGRAVRIMVTLPSEAAGDFGLVRRLIVSGMDIARINCAHDGPEQWKAMAAHVRRAAKAVGRQVKILMDLGGPKLRTGPIAAGPALLKLRPQRDALGRVLV
;
A
#
# COMPACT_ATOMS: atom_id res chain seq x y z
N MET A 1 -44.13 -5.82 3.96
CA MET A 1 -42.74 -5.46 3.75
C MET A 1 -42.37 -5.95 2.35
N GLN A 2 -42.35 -5.07 1.34
CA GLN A 2 -41.92 -5.45 -0.01
C GLN A 2 -40.45 -5.83 0.07
N VAL A 3 -40.14 -7.04 -0.33
CA VAL A 3 -38.75 -7.46 -0.56
C VAL A 3 -38.27 -6.61 -1.74
N VAL A 4 -37.43 -5.61 -1.47
CA VAL A 4 -36.77 -4.84 -2.53
C VAL A 4 -35.80 -5.82 -3.19
N ASP A 5 -36.12 -6.16 -4.45
CA ASP A 5 -35.19 -6.97 -5.25
C ASP A 5 -33.89 -6.18 -5.43
N THR A 6 -32.85 -6.61 -4.71
CA THR A 6 -31.53 -5.95 -4.75
C THR A 6 -30.83 -6.08 -6.11
N TRP A 7 -31.41 -6.88 -7.01
CA TRP A 7 -30.92 -7.17 -8.35
C TRP A 7 -31.74 -6.52 -9.47
N ASP A 8 -32.36 -5.38 -9.17
CA ASP A 8 -33.08 -4.62 -10.18
C ASP A 8 -32.25 -4.41 -11.44
N ALA A 9 -32.78 -4.80 -12.60
CA ALA A 9 -32.08 -4.75 -13.88
C ALA A 9 -31.69 -3.31 -14.30
N GLY A 10 -32.52 -2.32 -13.91
CA GLY A 10 -32.22 -0.90 -14.16
C GLY A 10 -31.03 -0.41 -13.35
N VAL A 11 -30.96 -0.80 -12.08
CA VAL A 11 -29.82 -0.50 -11.19
C VAL A 11 -28.55 -1.16 -11.72
N CYS A 12 -28.62 -2.44 -12.10
CA CYS A 12 -27.47 -3.15 -12.66
C CYS A 12 -26.96 -2.52 -13.97
N LYS A 13 -27.87 -2.08 -14.85
CA LYS A 13 -27.53 -1.40 -16.09
C LYS A 13 -26.83 -0.06 -15.84
N ALA A 14 -27.36 0.75 -14.94
CA ALA A 14 -26.75 2.03 -14.56
C ALA A 14 -25.34 1.84 -13.97
N LEU A 15 -25.12 0.77 -13.20
CA LEU A 15 -23.79 0.43 -12.68
C LEU A 15 -22.85 -0.02 -13.80
N ILE A 16 -23.32 -0.80 -14.76
CA ILE A 16 -22.54 -1.19 -15.94
C ILE A 16 -22.04 0.06 -16.68
N ASP A 17 -22.92 1.02 -16.96
CA ASP A 17 -22.57 2.25 -17.69
C ASP A 17 -21.52 3.08 -16.92
N GLN A 18 -21.67 3.21 -15.60
CA GLN A 18 -20.71 3.91 -14.74
C GLN A 18 -19.34 3.20 -14.73
N LEU A 19 -19.32 1.88 -14.64
CA LEU A 19 -18.08 1.09 -14.64
C LEU A 19 -17.39 1.12 -16.00
N TRP A 20 -18.14 1.11 -17.11
CA TRP A 20 -17.56 1.29 -18.44
C TRP A 20 -16.95 2.68 -18.61
N SER A 21 -17.60 3.74 -18.15
CA SER A 21 -17.02 5.07 -18.14
C SER A 21 -15.73 5.14 -17.32
N LEU A 22 -15.71 4.51 -16.15
CA LEU A 22 -14.53 4.44 -15.31
C LEU A 22 -13.39 3.64 -16.00
N ARG A 23 -13.72 2.52 -16.63
CA ARG A 23 -12.77 1.72 -17.42
C ARG A 23 -12.15 2.53 -18.54
N ALA A 24 -12.97 3.24 -19.31
CA ALA A 24 -12.49 4.11 -20.38
C ALA A 24 -11.51 5.18 -19.87
N SER A 25 -11.82 5.82 -18.74
CA SER A 25 -10.95 6.82 -18.12
C SER A 25 -9.62 6.23 -17.63
N MET A 26 -9.58 4.96 -17.22
CA MET A 26 -8.34 4.26 -16.84
C MET A 26 -7.44 4.03 -18.05
N LEU A 27 -8.01 3.54 -19.16
CA LEU A 27 -7.28 3.29 -20.40
C LEU A 27 -6.79 4.59 -21.05
N GLU A 28 -7.60 5.64 -21.02
CA GLU A 28 -7.20 6.97 -21.47
C GLU A 28 -6.02 7.50 -20.63
N ASN A 29 -6.06 7.34 -19.31
CA ASN A 29 -4.96 7.75 -18.45
C ASN A 29 -3.68 6.96 -18.71
N GLU A 30 -3.78 5.66 -19.00
CA GLU A 30 -2.65 4.84 -19.42
C GLU A 30 -2.06 5.37 -20.72
N ALA A 31 -2.89 5.68 -21.72
CA ALA A 31 -2.46 6.24 -23.00
C ALA A 31 -1.77 7.61 -22.83
N ASN A 32 -2.33 8.49 -22.00
CA ASN A 32 -1.74 9.80 -21.70
C ASN A 32 -0.39 9.71 -21.00
N LEU A 33 -0.11 8.60 -20.30
CA LEU A 33 1.16 8.33 -19.62
C LEU A 33 2.12 7.46 -20.45
N ALA A 34 1.83 7.20 -21.72
CA ALA A 34 2.59 6.26 -22.57
C ALA A 34 4.09 6.56 -22.62
N ALA A 35 4.48 7.84 -22.74
CA ALA A 35 5.89 8.25 -22.74
C ALA A 35 6.59 7.90 -21.43
N TRP A 36 5.93 8.16 -20.31
CA TRP A 36 6.45 7.80 -18.97
C TRP A 36 6.52 6.29 -18.79
N LEU A 37 5.48 5.55 -19.18
CA LEU A 37 5.46 4.08 -19.12
C LEU A 37 6.54 3.46 -20.02
N GLY A 38 6.88 4.11 -21.12
CA GLY A 38 7.97 3.70 -22.01
C GLY A 38 9.34 3.73 -21.34
N SER A 39 9.56 4.67 -20.42
CA SER A 39 10.83 4.83 -19.67
C SER A 39 10.97 3.90 -18.45
N VAL A 40 9.89 3.20 -18.07
CA VAL A 40 9.89 2.28 -16.91
C VAL A 40 10.65 0.99 -17.26
N ASP A 41 11.47 0.53 -16.33
CA ASP A 41 12.14 -0.77 -16.43
C ASP A 41 11.14 -1.90 -16.75
N PRO A 42 11.46 -2.80 -17.69
CA PRO A 42 10.57 -3.88 -18.11
C PRO A 42 10.00 -4.71 -16.96
N GLY A 43 10.78 -4.93 -15.89
CA GLY A 43 10.36 -5.67 -14.71
C GLY A 43 9.23 -5.00 -13.92
N TYR A 44 9.04 -3.69 -14.08
CA TYR A 44 8.05 -2.89 -13.36
C TYR A 44 6.89 -2.38 -14.24
N LYS A 45 6.91 -2.64 -15.55
CA LYS A 45 5.88 -2.13 -16.49
C LYS A 45 4.46 -2.49 -16.10
N ALA A 46 4.21 -3.74 -15.71
CA ALA A 46 2.88 -4.17 -15.29
C ALA A 46 2.39 -3.40 -14.03
N SER A 47 3.27 -3.18 -13.07
CA SER A 47 2.97 -2.40 -11.86
C SER A 47 2.74 -0.93 -12.19
N ALA A 48 3.50 -0.35 -13.12
CA ALA A 48 3.36 1.03 -13.55
C ALA A 48 2.03 1.27 -14.30
N ARG A 49 1.63 0.34 -15.18
CA ARG A 49 0.31 0.38 -15.84
C ARG A 49 -0.82 0.33 -14.82
N ASN A 50 -0.74 -0.60 -13.85
CA ASN A 50 -1.71 -0.67 -12.76
C ASN A 50 -1.75 0.63 -11.93
N LEU A 51 -0.60 1.28 -11.68
CA LEU A 51 -0.55 2.59 -11.03
C LEU A 51 -1.27 3.66 -11.84
N ALA A 52 -1.13 3.67 -13.17
CA ALA A 52 -1.86 4.59 -14.05
C ALA A 52 -3.39 4.41 -13.90
N HIS A 53 -3.86 3.16 -13.86
CA HIS A 53 -5.28 2.86 -13.63
C HIS A 53 -5.74 3.28 -12.22
N TYR A 54 -4.91 3.03 -11.20
CA TYR A 54 -5.20 3.44 -9.83
C TYR A 54 -5.34 4.96 -9.70
N LEU A 55 -4.46 5.72 -10.33
CA LEU A 55 -4.52 7.18 -10.34
C LEU A 55 -5.83 7.69 -11.00
N ALA A 56 -6.28 7.07 -12.10
CA ALA A 56 -7.56 7.39 -12.71
C ALA A 56 -8.74 7.09 -11.78
N LEU A 57 -8.72 5.95 -11.08
CA LEU A 57 -9.73 5.60 -10.07
C LEU A 57 -9.83 6.67 -8.98
N ARG A 58 -8.69 7.21 -8.54
CA ARG A 58 -8.60 8.15 -7.40
C ARG A 58 -8.85 9.62 -7.77
N ARG A 59 -8.95 9.98 -9.06
CA ARG A 59 -9.17 11.37 -9.50
C ARG A 59 -10.51 11.95 -9.08
N SER A 60 -11.53 11.13 -8.88
CA SER A 60 -12.87 11.55 -8.55
C SER A 60 -13.39 10.79 -7.33
N ASP A 61 -14.37 11.38 -6.64
CA ASP A 61 -15.06 10.70 -5.55
C ASP A 61 -15.87 9.51 -6.09
N ARG A 62 -15.51 8.31 -5.69
CA ARG A 62 -16.15 7.05 -6.10
C ARG A 62 -17.01 6.43 -5.00
N ARG A 63 -17.13 7.09 -3.85
CA ARG A 63 -17.95 6.58 -2.73
C ARG A 63 -19.37 6.28 -3.13
N PRO A 64 -20.10 7.12 -3.92
CA PRO A 64 -21.44 6.78 -4.35
C PRO A 64 -21.53 5.49 -5.18
N LEU A 65 -20.58 5.28 -6.10
CA LEU A 65 -20.48 4.04 -6.88
C LEU A 65 -20.16 2.84 -5.99
N GLN A 66 -19.23 3.00 -5.06
CA GLN A 66 -18.84 1.96 -4.11
C GLN A 66 -20.00 1.52 -3.22
N GLU A 67 -20.81 2.46 -2.74
CA GLU A 67 -22.01 2.17 -1.96
C GLU A 67 -23.06 1.41 -2.77
N GLN A 68 -23.29 1.80 -4.02
CA GLN A 68 -24.23 1.11 -4.90
C GLN A 68 -23.80 -0.34 -5.17
N LEU A 69 -22.52 -0.56 -5.46
CA LEU A 69 -21.95 -1.90 -5.63
C LEU A 69 -22.08 -2.74 -4.35
N ALA A 70 -21.78 -2.15 -3.19
CA ALA A 70 -21.88 -2.83 -1.91
C ALA A 70 -23.33 -3.21 -1.57
N ARG A 71 -24.31 -2.35 -1.89
CA ARG A 71 -25.75 -2.62 -1.66
C ARG A 71 -26.24 -3.86 -2.39
N ILE A 72 -25.70 -4.15 -3.56
CA ILE A 72 -26.03 -5.35 -4.33
C ILE A 72 -25.06 -6.52 -4.05
N GLY A 73 -24.21 -6.42 -3.03
CA GLY A 73 -23.30 -7.48 -2.61
C GLY A 73 -22.08 -7.68 -3.49
N LEU A 74 -21.75 -6.72 -4.36
CA LEU A 74 -20.56 -6.77 -5.20
C LEU A 74 -19.35 -6.07 -4.55
N SER A 75 -18.17 -6.32 -5.11
CA SER A 75 -16.94 -5.65 -4.69
C SER A 75 -17.06 -4.13 -4.82
N SER A 76 -16.83 -3.41 -3.74
CA SER A 76 -16.80 -1.95 -3.72
C SER A 76 -15.56 -1.32 -4.38
N LEU A 77 -14.74 -2.07 -5.09
CA LEU A 77 -13.46 -1.64 -5.65
C LEU A 77 -12.46 -1.14 -4.58
N GLY A 78 -12.72 -1.40 -3.30
CA GLY A 78 -11.97 -0.84 -2.16
C GLY A 78 -10.69 -1.59 -1.81
N ARG A 79 -10.40 -2.73 -2.43
CA ARG A 79 -9.17 -3.53 -2.22
C ARG A 79 -8.56 -3.94 -3.54
N ALA A 80 -8.56 -3.02 -4.49
CA ALA A 80 -8.15 -3.27 -5.86
C ALA A 80 -6.79 -2.66 -6.21
N GLU A 81 -6.10 -2.04 -5.26
CA GLU A 81 -4.91 -1.22 -5.49
C GLU A 81 -3.84 -1.93 -6.34
N SER A 82 -3.67 -3.21 -6.15
CA SER A 82 -2.67 -4.00 -6.87
C SER A 82 -3.14 -4.52 -8.24
N HIS A 83 -4.45 -4.41 -8.58
CA HIS A 83 -5.04 -5.01 -9.77
C HIS A 83 -6.35 -4.30 -10.18
N VAL A 84 -6.28 -3.00 -10.34
CA VAL A 84 -7.46 -2.11 -10.45
C VAL A 84 -8.34 -2.47 -11.65
N LEU A 85 -7.77 -2.55 -12.84
CA LEU A 85 -8.51 -2.84 -14.07
C LEU A 85 -9.10 -4.27 -14.04
N ALA A 86 -8.30 -5.26 -13.63
CA ALA A 86 -8.74 -6.64 -13.54
C ALA A 86 -9.89 -6.83 -12.52
N ASN A 87 -9.88 -6.08 -11.41
CA ASN A 87 -10.98 -6.10 -10.44
C ASN A 87 -12.26 -5.48 -11.02
N LEU A 88 -12.12 -4.34 -11.69
CA LEU A 88 -13.24 -3.67 -12.36
C LEU A 88 -13.86 -4.57 -13.44
N ASP A 89 -13.05 -5.20 -14.27
CA ASP A 89 -13.50 -6.11 -15.33
C ASP A 89 -14.23 -7.35 -14.76
N LYS A 90 -13.81 -7.87 -13.61
CA LYS A 90 -14.54 -8.94 -12.92
C LYS A 90 -15.92 -8.49 -12.46
N VAL A 91 -16.03 -7.30 -11.88
CA VAL A 91 -17.31 -6.73 -11.45
C VAL A 91 -18.23 -6.52 -12.65
N LEU A 92 -17.72 -5.95 -13.74
CA LEU A 92 -18.45 -5.83 -15.02
C LEU A 92 -18.94 -7.19 -15.53
N GLY A 93 -18.07 -8.19 -15.56
CA GLY A 93 -18.42 -9.55 -16.00
C GLY A 93 -19.53 -10.18 -15.17
N ILE A 94 -19.58 -9.95 -13.86
CA ILE A 94 -20.66 -10.41 -13.00
C ILE A 94 -21.97 -9.68 -13.32
N LEU A 95 -21.94 -8.36 -13.44
CA LEU A 95 -23.11 -7.53 -13.76
C LEU A 95 -23.71 -7.89 -15.13
N HIS A 96 -22.86 -8.09 -16.15
CA HIS A 96 -23.32 -8.54 -17.47
C HIS A 96 -24.06 -9.89 -17.39
N ARG A 97 -23.52 -10.84 -16.63
CA ARG A 97 -24.18 -12.15 -16.44
C ARG A 97 -25.52 -12.03 -15.69
N LEU A 98 -25.59 -11.17 -14.67
CA LEU A 98 -26.82 -10.91 -13.93
C LEU A 98 -27.92 -10.27 -14.78
N THR A 99 -27.52 -9.46 -15.77
CA THR A 99 -28.45 -8.79 -16.69
C THR A 99 -28.71 -9.59 -17.98
N GLY A 100 -28.20 -10.82 -18.09
CA GLY A 100 -28.35 -11.65 -19.28
C GLY A 100 -27.55 -11.15 -20.48
N GLN A 101 -26.62 -10.24 -20.30
CA GLN A 101 -25.79 -9.70 -21.37
C GLN A 101 -24.53 -10.55 -21.56
N THR A 102 -24.06 -10.65 -22.81
CA THR A 102 -22.80 -11.34 -23.11
C THR A 102 -21.62 -10.51 -22.61
N TRP A 103 -20.75 -11.11 -21.83
CA TRP A 103 -19.48 -10.56 -21.43
C TRP A 103 -18.34 -11.26 -22.20
N GLN A 104 -17.54 -10.49 -22.91
CA GLN A 104 -16.29 -10.99 -23.47
C GLN A 104 -15.15 -10.46 -22.60
N PRO A 105 -14.36 -11.36 -21.97
CA PRO A 105 -13.16 -10.94 -21.25
C PRO A 105 -12.25 -10.18 -22.21
N HIS A 106 -11.78 -9.02 -21.80
CA HIS A 106 -10.74 -8.33 -22.56
C HIS A 106 -9.45 -9.09 -22.42
N SER A 107 -8.74 -9.20 -23.52
CA SER A 107 -7.67 -10.14 -23.79
C SER A 107 -6.44 -10.04 -22.88
N GLU A 108 -5.55 -10.97 -23.13
CA GLU A 108 -4.23 -11.32 -22.63
C GLU A 108 -3.26 -10.17 -22.24
N GLU A 109 -3.58 -8.92 -22.55
CA GLU A 109 -2.76 -7.74 -22.21
C GLU A 109 -3.14 -7.07 -20.88
N GLU A 110 -3.97 -7.69 -20.05
CA GLU A 110 -4.35 -7.09 -18.78
C GLU A 110 -3.12 -6.90 -17.87
N PRO A 111 -2.93 -5.67 -17.32
CA PRO A 111 -1.96 -5.51 -16.27
C PRO A 111 -2.41 -6.34 -15.06
N ALA A 112 -1.47 -6.77 -14.27
CA ALA A 112 -1.56 -7.58 -13.07
C ALA A 112 -2.96 -7.92 -12.55
N GLY A 113 -3.39 -9.18 -12.66
CA GLY A 113 -4.48 -9.76 -11.87
C GLY A 113 -4.03 -10.04 -10.43
N ILE A 114 -4.94 -10.55 -9.59
CA ILE A 114 -4.68 -10.81 -8.16
C ILE A 114 -3.43 -11.70 -7.95
N GLN A 115 -3.33 -12.82 -8.66
CA GLN A 115 -2.20 -13.74 -8.49
C GLN A 115 -0.89 -13.19 -9.06
N SER A 116 -0.94 -12.54 -10.22
CA SER A 116 0.24 -11.93 -10.83
C SER A 116 0.73 -10.75 -10.01
N SER A 117 -0.15 -9.95 -9.42
CA SER A 117 0.25 -8.85 -8.53
C SER A 117 0.94 -9.34 -7.25
N GLN A 118 0.48 -10.44 -6.67
CA GLN A 118 1.16 -11.07 -5.52
C GLN A 118 2.57 -11.55 -5.89
N LYS A 119 2.70 -12.25 -7.01
CA LYS A 119 4.01 -12.70 -7.52
C LYS A 119 4.95 -11.53 -7.82
N LEU A 120 4.43 -10.43 -8.39
CA LEU A 120 5.21 -9.22 -8.62
C LEU A 120 5.67 -8.60 -7.30
N LEU A 121 4.78 -8.49 -6.31
CA LEU A 121 5.12 -7.98 -4.99
C LEU A 121 6.20 -8.83 -4.30
N GLU A 122 6.07 -10.15 -4.32
CA GLU A 122 7.06 -11.08 -3.76
C GLU A 122 8.42 -10.93 -4.45
N ARG A 123 8.43 -10.87 -5.79
CA ARG A 123 9.66 -10.66 -6.56
C ARG A 123 10.30 -9.33 -6.24
N HIS A 124 9.57 -8.22 -6.38
CA HIS A 124 10.12 -6.88 -6.14
C HIS A 124 10.58 -6.69 -4.70
N THR A 125 9.84 -7.28 -3.74
CA THR A 125 10.25 -7.26 -2.34
C THR A 125 11.55 -8.04 -2.13
N SER A 126 11.70 -9.19 -2.78
CA SER A 126 12.92 -10.00 -2.69
C SER A 126 14.11 -9.33 -3.37
N ASP A 127 13.89 -8.69 -4.52
CA ASP A 127 14.93 -7.94 -5.22
C ASP A 127 15.43 -6.75 -4.38
N LEU A 128 14.51 -6.02 -3.75
CA LEU A 128 14.83 -4.85 -2.94
C LEU A 128 15.40 -5.21 -1.56
N LEU A 129 14.70 -6.07 -0.84
CA LEU A 129 14.94 -6.34 0.59
C LEU A 129 15.67 -7.66 0.87
N GLY A 130 15.90 -8.47 -0.16
CA GLY A 130 16.49 -9.79 -0.03
C GLY A 130 15.45 -10.90 0.16
N THR A 131 15.91 -12.15 0.00
CA THR A 131 15.08 -13.34 0.19
C THR A 131 14.54 -13.41 1.62
N PRO A 132 13.24 -13.78 1.83
CA PRO A 132 12.71 -13.95 3.17
C PRO A 132 13.43 -15.09 3.89
N PRO A 133 13.64 -14.97 5.22
CA PRO A 133 14.19 -16.08 6.01
C PRO A 133 13.26 -17.29 6.01
N ALA A 134 13.82 -18.48 6.22
CA ALA A 134 13.02 -19.68 6.41
C ALA A 134 12.04 -19.51 7.58
N GLY A 135 10.80 -19.96 7.38
CA GLY A 135 9.74 -19.93 8.40
C GLY A 135 8.98 -18.62 8.57
N ARG A 136 9.30 -17.55 7.81
CA ARG A 136 8.50 -16.32 7.81
C ARG A 136 8.53 -15.60 6.45
N ALA A 137 7.41 -15.03 6.05
CA ALA A 137 7.30 -14.27 4.80
C ALA A 137 7.79 -12.80 4.95
N VAL A 138 7.82 -12.26 6.16
CA VAL A 138 8.20 -10.88 6.45
C VAL A 138 9.68 -10.75 6.81
N ARG A 139 10.26 -9.57 6.53
CA ARG A 139 11.62 -9.21 6.95
C ARG A 139 11.53 -8.30 8.18
N ILE A 140 12.48 -8.45 9.11
CA ILE A 140 12.57 -7.58 10.28
C ILE A 140 13.51 -6.42 9.95
N MET A 141 12.95 -5.21 9.92
CA MET A 141 13.71 -3.98 9.80
C MET A 141 13.88 -3.35 11.19
N VAL A 142 15.11 -3.06 11.58
CA VAL A 142 15.43 -2.38 12.83
C VAL A 142 16.04 -1.01 12.53
N THR A 143 15.46 0.05 13.07
CA THR A 143 16.08 1.36 13.07
C THR A 143 17.22 1.35 14.08
N LEU A 144 18.45 1.59 13.60
CA LEU A 144 19.60 1.64 14.47
C LEU A 144 19.55 2.89 15.36
N PRO A 145 19.76 2.75 16.68
CA PRO A 145 19.94 3.88 17.57
C PRO A 145 21.37 4.47 17.41
N SER A 146 21.58 5.69 17.87
CA SER A 146 22.87 6.40 17.76
C SER A 146 24.05 5.63 18.35
N GLU A 147 23.81 4.87 19.40
CA GLU A 147 24.80 4.00 20.07
C GLU A 147 25.39 2.92 19.13
N ALA A 148 24.62 2.53 18.10
CA ALA A 148 25.10 1.55 17.13
C ALA A 148 26.32 2.02 16.33
N ALA A 149 26.61 3.32 16.32
CA ALA A 149 27.84 3.86 15.75
C ALA A 149 29.09 3.49 16.57
N GLY A 150 28.96 3.34 17.89
CA GLY A 150 30.04 2.98 18.81
C GLY A 150 30.01 1.54 19.32
N ASP A 151 28.85 0.88 19.31
CA ASP A 151 28.66 -0.48 19.85
C ASP A 151 28.47 -1.53 18.74
N PHE A 152 29.57 -2.11 18.31
CA PHE A 152 29.56 -3.27 17.41
C PHE A 152 28.80 -4.47 17.99
N GLY A 153 28.89 -4.68 19.31
CA GLY A 153 28.23 -5.80 19.99
C GLY A 153 26.71 -5.69 19.91
N LEU A 154 26.15 -4.49 20.04
CA LEU A 154 24.73 -4.22 19.84
C LEU A 154 24.28 -4.64 18.44
N VAL A 155 24.99 -4.16 17.40
CA VAL A 155 24.64 -4.47 16.00
C VAL A 155 24.71 -5.99 15.76
N ARG A 156 25.75 -6.66 16.28
CA ARG A 156 25.89 -8.12 16.16
C ARG A 156 24.73 -8.85 16.84
N ARG A 157 24.33 -8.46 18.04
CA ARG A 157 23.15 -9.05 18.75
C ARG A 157 21.87 -8.90 17.93
N LEU A 158 21.60 -7.72 17.37
CA LEU A 158 20.44 -7.49 16.52
C LEU A 158 20.39 -8.44 15.32
N ILE A 159 21.53 -8.65 14.64
CA ILE A 159 21.62 -9.56 13.49
C ILE A 159 21.39 -11.02 13.93
N VAL A 160 21.98 -11.45 15.05
CA VAL A 160 21.77 -12.80 15.62
C VAL A 160 20.31 -13.02 15.98
N SER A 161 19.64 -11.98 16.53
CA SER A 161 18.21 -12.01 16.89
C SER A 161 17.26 -11.95 15.70
N GLY A 162 17.77 -11.86 14.45
CA GLY A 162 16.96 -11.99 13.26
C GLY A 162 16.72 -10.71 12.46
N MET A 163 17.48 -9.64 12.71
CA MET A 163 17.44 -8.44 11.87
C MET A 163 17.85 -8.76 10.43
N ASP A 164 17.00 -8.42 9.46
CA ASP A 164 17.26 -8.59 8.02
C ASP A 164 17.65 -7.27 7.36
N ILE A 165 17.12 -6.15 7.89
CA ILE A 165 17.36 -4.82 7.34
C ILE A 165 17.73 -3.88 8.49
N ALA A 166 18.88 -3.22 8.34
CA ALA A 166 19.32 -2.15 9.23
C ALA A 166 18.91 -0.81 8.64
N ARG A 167 17.97 -0.11 9.28
CA ARG A 167 17.57 1.24 8.86
C ARG A 167 18.40 2.28 9.61
N ILE A 168 19.09 3.13 8.86
CA ILE A 168 19.80 4.31 9.36
C ILE A 168 18.91 5.53 9.05
N ASN A 169 18.43 6.20 10.09
CA ASN A 169 17.58 7.39 9.95
C ASN A 169 18.47 8.64 9.80
N CYS A 170 18.64 9.12 8.58
CA CYS A 170 19.48 10.28 8.27
C CYS A 170 18.87 11.63 8.71
N ALA A 171 17.70 11.64 9.39
CA ALA A 171 17.21 12.82 10.09
C ALA A 171 17.89 13.06 11.45
N HIS A 172 18.68 12.10 11.92
CA HIS A 172 19.43 12.13 13.18
C HIS A 172 20.91 11.78 12.91
N ASP A 173 21.78 12.13 13.86
CA ASP A 173 23.24 11.91 13.77
C ASP A 173 23.87 12.63 12.58
N GLY A 174 25.06 12.21 12.16
CA GLY A 174 25.80 12.78 11.07
C GLY A 174 26.50 11.75 10.20
N PRO A 175 27.15 12.17 9.10
CA PRO A 175 27.77 11.27 8.14
C PRO A 175 28.78 10.27 8.74
N GLU A 176 29.55 10.69 9.75
CA GLU A 176 30.54 9.82 10.40
C GLU A 176 29.86 8.70 11.20
N GLN A 177 28.78 9.01 11.93
CA GLN A 177 27.99 8.02 12.66
C GLN A 177 27.30 7.05 11.69
N TRP A 178 26.69 7.54 10.61
CA TRP A 178 26.03 6.68 9.60
C TRP A 178 27.05 5.74 8.95
N LYS A 179 28.25 6.22 8.63
CA LYS A 179 29.36 5.43 8.08
C LYS A 179 29.81 4.34 9.06
N ALA A 180 29.95 4.69 10.34
CA ALA A 180 30.30 3.76 11.41
C ALA A 180 29.24 2.67 11.59
N MET A 181 27.94 3.04 11.65
CA MET A 181 26.81 2.10 11.71
C MET A 181 26.84 1.14 10.52
N ALA A 182 26.98 1.66 9.30
CA ALA A 182 27.05 0.83 8.09
C ALA A 182 28.24 -0.13 8.09
N ALA A 183 29.41 0.32 8.58
CA ALA A 183 30.59 -0.53 8.73
C ALA A 183 30.35 -1.65 9.77
N HIS A 184 29.75 -1.33 10.90
CA HIS A 184 29.37 -2.32 11.92
C HIS A 184 28.39 -3.36 11.38
N VAL A 185 27.35 -2.94 10.63
CA VAL A 185 26.39 -3.88 10.01
C VAL A 185 27.10 -4.83 9.06
N ARG A 186 27.94 -4.31 8.13
CA ARG A 186 28.66 -5.16 7.16
C ARG A 186 29.60 -6.15 7.84
N ARG A 187 30.37 -5.69 8.84
CA ARG A 187 31.29 -6.53 9.61
C ARG A 187 30.54 -7.60 10.41
N ALA A 188 29.46 -7.23 11.08
CA ALA A 188 28.66 -8.17 11.89
C ALA A 188 27.92 -9.18 11.00
N ALA A 189 27.34 -8.76 9.89
CA ALA A 189 26.68 -9.63 8.91
C ALA A 189 27.66 -10.69 8.38
N LYS A 190 28.87 -10.28 8.01
CA LYS A 190 29.95 -11.21 7.58
C LYS A 190 30.35 -12.18 8.70
N ALA A 191 30.50 -11.71 9.94
CA ALA A 191 30.87 -12.54 11.09
C ALA A 191 29.79 -13.57 11.48
N VAL A 192 28.51 -13.26 11.24
CA VAL A 192 27.37 -14.15 11.54
C VAL A 192 27.01 -15.03 10.34
N GLY A 193 27.57 -14.78 9.15
CA GLY A 193 27.23 -15.51 7.91
C GLY A 193 25.84 -15.19 7.38
N ARG A 194 25.31 -13.98 7.66
CA ARG A 194 23.99 -13.54 7.19
C ARG A 194 24.08 -12.37 6.23
N GLN A 195 23.15 -12.31 5.28
CA GLN A 195 22.95 -11.11 4.47
C GLN A 195 22.02 -10.14 5.22
N VAL A 196 22.46 -8.90 5.36
CA VAL A 196 21.67 -7.81 5.96
C VAL A 196 21.71 -6.62 5.02
N LYS A 197 20.56 -6.12 4.62
CA LYS A 197 20.44 -4.91 3.82
C LYS A 197 20.59 -3.67 4.70
N ILE A 198 21.17 -2.61 4.15
CA ILE A 198 21.25 -1.30 4.80
C ILE A 198 20.32 -0.37 4.04
N LEU A 199 19.36 0.22 4.74
CA LEU A 199 18.43 1.21 4.22
C LEU A 199 18.74 2.55 4.88
N MET A 200 19.11 3.56 4.07
CA MET A 200 19.29 4.92 4.54
C MET A 200 18.03 5.72 4.28
N ASP A 201 17.36 6.13 5.35
CA ASP A 201 16.12 6.91 5.29
C ASP A 201 16.46 8.39 5.32
N LEU A 202 16.34 9.04 4.17
CA LEU A 202 16.75 10.43 3.99
C LEU A 202 15.86 11.37 4.80
N GLY A 203 16.47 12.34 5.48
CA GLY A 203 15.74 13.40 6.15
C GLY A 203 15.01 14.27 5.13
N GLY A 204 13.72 14.51 5.36
CA GLY A 204 12.89 15.43 4.58
C GLY A 204 12.32 16.56 5.43
N PRO A 205 11.67 17.54 4.81
CA PRO A 205 10.97 18.59 5.55
C PRO A 205 9.88 17.98 6.41
N LYS A 206 9.86 18.33 7.68
CA LYS A 206 8.82 17.88 8.62
C LYS A 206 7.97 19.06 9.03
N LEU A 207 6.70 19.02 8.66
CA LEU A 207 5.73 20.02 9.13
C LEU A 207 5.63 19.92 10.67
N ARG A 208 5.71 21.06 11.35
CA ARG A 208 5.63 21.18 12.80
C ARG A 208 4.74 22.37 13.16
N THR A 209 4.08 22.31 14.29
CA THR A 209 3.24 23.40 14.82
C THR A 209 4.05 24.64 15.24
N GLY A 210 5.37 24.50 15.38
CA GLY A 210 6.21 25.50 16.01
C GLY A 210 6.08 25.49 17.55
N PRO A 211 6.66 26.48 18.24
CA PRO A 211 6.54 26.60 19.68
C PRO A 211 5.08 26.76 20.12
N ILE A 212 4.67 25.99 21.11
CA ILE A 212 3.35 26.08 21.74
C ILE A 212 3.49 26.82 23.03
N ALA A 213 2.59 27.81 23.30
CA ALA A 213 2.57 28.53 24.57
C ALA A 213 2.45 27.53 25.75
N ALA A 214 3.16 27.82 26.82
CA ALA A 214 3.09 27.01 28.02
C ALA A 214 1.66 27.00 28.57
N GLY A 215 1.12 25.80 28.75
CA GLY A 215 -0.17 25.55 29.36
C GLY A 215 -0.03 24.92 30.75
N PRO A 216 -1.14 24.62 31.41
CA PRO A 216 -1.08 23.91 32.69
C PRO A 216 -0.43 22.54 32.52
N ALA A 217 0.42 22.14 33.45
CA ALA A 217 1.12 20.85 33.43
C ALA A 217 0.17 19.65 33.44
N LEU A 218 -1.05 19.84 33.94
CA LEU A 218 -2.11 18.84 33.99
C LEU A 218 -3.46 19.47 33.65
N LEU A 219 -4.15 18.94 32.64
CA LEU A 219 -5.54 19.28 32.35
C LEU A 219 -6.44 18.09 32.68
N LYS A 220 -7.27 18.23 33.72
CA LYS A 220 -8.22 17.20 34.14
C LYS A 220 -9.58 17.43 33.47
N LEU A 221 -9.88 16.64 32.46
CA LEU A 221 -11.21 16.61 31.82
C LEU A 221 -12.14 15.67 32.61
N ARG A 222 -13.25 16.19 33.09
CA ARG A 222 -14.31 15.40 33.75
C ARG A 222 -15.57 15.49 32.88
N PRO A 223 -15.83 14.49 32.01
CA PRO A 223 -17.07 14.51 31.28
C PRO A 223 -18.27 14.35 32.23
N GLN A 224 -19.35 15.07 31.95
CA GLN A 224 -20.62 14.84 32.63
C GLN A 224 -21.18 13.46 32.22
N ARG A 225 -21.72 12.75 33.19
CA ARG A 225 -22.26 11.41 32.96
C ARG A 225 -23.70 11.34 33.46
N ASP A 226 -24.53 10.55 32.79
CA ASP A 226 -25.89 10.19 33.27
C ASP A 226 -25.82 9.23 34.47
N ALA A 227 -27.01 8.89 35.03
CA ALA A 227 -27.12 7.95 36.15
C ALA A 227 -26.62 6.53 35.80
N LEU A 228 -26.43 6.18 34.54
CA LEU A 228 -25.90 4.91 34.07
C LEU A 228 -24.41 4.98 33.70
N GLY A 229 -23.75 6.12 33.98
CA GLY A 229 -22.32 6.33 33.70
C GLY A 229 -21.99 6.68 32.24
N ARG A 230 -22.96 6.93 31.35
CA ARG A 230 -22.74 7.33 29.97
C ARG A 230 -22.34 8.80 29.90
N VAL A 231 -21.36 9.11 29.05
CA VAL A 231 -20.94 10.49 28.84
C VAL A 231 -22.05 11.27 28.15
N LEU A 232 -22.42 12.40 28.75
CA LEU A 232 -23.30 13.38 28.13
C LEU A 232 -22.44 14.31 27.24
N VAL A 233 -22.82 14.46 25.97
CA VAL A 233 -22.16 15.31 24.98
C VAL A 233 -22.72 16.71 25.04
#